data_cbfa3bcbaf8f65fea9bff0f403c92cc8
#
_entry.id   cbfa3bcbaf8f65fea9bff0f403c92cc8
#
_cell.length_a   1.000
_cell.length_b   1.000
_cell.length_c   1.000
_cell.angle_alpha   90.00
_cell.angle_beta   90.00
_cell.angle_gamma   90.00
#
_symmetry.space_group_name_H-M   'P 1'
#
loop_
_entity.id
_entity.type
_entity.pdbx_description
1 polymer ?
#
loop_
_entity_poly.entity_id
_entity_poly.type
_entity_poly.pdbx_seq_one_letter_code
_entity_poly.pdbx_strand_id
1 'polypeptide(L)'
;MFSARKSTTRIALPSALIAGIALAAGAAQAQSVVVRSTGPSAVAYPPGKKLLANAKVTLKPGDKLTVLDKAGTRMLAGPGNFTLDGSVSRDVGAAARVAAVVANNGVRARTGAVRGAPGLRRIANAPNAPDSVWYIDVSKGGTYCVANPTSLVLWRPNRSEEANAKLAAVGGKPVDILWKKGNPLKLWPSAALPVVEGGKYTFADPIRPSVTLTLRLLAAVPADDFAVAGMLADKGCTAQLGVFANTATPPTGS
;
A
#
# COMPACT_ATOMS: atom_id res chain seq x y z
N MET A 1 23.46 90.60 -20.67
CA MET A 1 23.70 89.22 -21.04
C MET A 1 24.04 88.43 -19.80
N PHE A 2 23.05 87.79 -19.19
CA PHE A 2 23.24 87.00 -17.98
C PHE A 2 22.85 85.56 -18.33
N SER A 3 23.84 84.65 -18.27
CA SER A 3 23.68 83.24 -18.53
C SER A 3 23.36 82.50 -17.21
N ALA A 4 22.18 81.96 -17.09
CA ALA A 4 21.73 81.21 -15.93
C ALA A 4 22.17 79.74 -16.05
N ARG A 5 23.05 79.28 -15.17
CA ARG A 5 23.37 77.85 -15.00
C ARG A 5 22.30 77.16 -14.19
N LYS A 6 21.61 76.19 -14.82
CA LYS A 6 20.74 75.27 -14.12
C LYS A 6 21.56 74.15 -13.46
N SER A 7 21.56 74.15 -12.14
CA SER A 7 22.11 73.07 -11.33
C SER A 7 21.08 71.92 -11.21
N THR A 8 21.39 70.74 -11.74
CA THR A 8 20.57 69.52 -11.59
C THR A 8 21.08 68.72 -10.43
N THR A 9 20.36 68.81 -9.32
CA THR A 9 20.59 67.98 -8.14
C THR A 9 20.09 66.56 -8.42
N ARG A 10 20.97 65.58 -8.50
CA ARG A 10 20.63 64.15 -8.61
C ARG A 10 20.39 63.61 -7.20
N ILE A 11 19.14 63.28 -6.90
CA ILE A 11 18.75 62.56 -5.72
C ILE A 11 19.07 61.06 -5.94
N ALA A 12 20.05 60.54 -5.22
CA ALA A 12 20.35 59.12 -5.18
C ALA A 12 19.38 58.41 -4.21
N LEU A 13 18.51 57.56 -4.72
CA LEU A 13 17.72 56.66 -3.89
C LEU A 13 18.62 55.45 -3.47
N PRO A 14 18.63 55.06 -2.20
CA PRO A 14 19.29 53.84 -1.78
C PRO A 14 18.38 52.66 -2.15
N SER A 15 18.88 51.78 -3.03
CA SER A 15 18.25 50.47 -3.33
C SER A 15 18.39 49.57 -2.11
N ALA A 16 17.33 49.44 -1.32
CA ALA A 16 17.24 48.43 -0.27
C ALA A 16 17.09 47.04 -0.91
N LEU A 17 18.16 46.26 -0.91
CA LEU A 17 18.10 44.81 -1.23
C LEU A 17 17.35 44.10 -0.10
N ILE A 18 16.09 43.75 -0.34
CA ILE A 18 15.35 42.82 0.49
C ILE A 18 15.80 41.42 0.07
N ALA A 19 16.77 40.86 0.82
CA ALA A 19 17.11 39.45 0.70
C ALA A 19 15.95 38.60 1.23
N GLY A 20 15.08 38.10 0.34
CA GLY A 20 14.03 37.15 0.66
C GLY A 20 14.65 35.82 1.07
N ILE A 21 14.64 35.52 2.37
CA ILE A 21 14.97 34.18 2.88
C ILE A 21 13.81 33.27 2.49
N ALA A 22 13.96 32.56 1.36
CA ALA A 22 13.09 31.46 1.01
C ALA A 22 13.35 30.32 2.02
N LEU A 23 12.50 30.20 3.06
CA LEU A 23 12.43 28.98 3.87
C LEU A 23 11.97 27.86 2.94
N ALA A 24 12.91 27.11 2.41
CA ALA A 24 12.65 25.82 1.83
C ALA A 24 12.19 24.91 2.97
N ALA A 25 10.87 24.84 3.19
CA ALA A 25 10.27 23.80 4.02
C ALA A 25 10.56 22.48 3.32
N GLY A 26 11.66 21.82 3.67
CA GLY A 26 12.00 20.50 3.23
C GLY A 26 10.84 19.59 3.59
N ALA A 27 10.07 19.12 2.61
CA ALA A 27 9.04 18.13 2.82
C ALA A 27 9.69 16.92 3.49
N ALA A 28 9.43 16.74 4.79
CA ALA A 28 9.92 15.59 5.54
C ALA A 28 9.37 14.34 4.88
N GLN A 29 10.20 13.66 4.09
CA GLN A 29 9.83 12.47 3.35
C GLN A 29 9.51 11.36 4.35
N ALA A 30 8.33 10.76 4.22
CA ALA A 30 8.00 9.57 4.98
C ALA A 30 9.05 8.49 4.66
N GLN A 31 9.65 7.90 5.70
CA GLN A 31 10.65 6.84 5.53
C GLN A 31 10.07 5.46 5.75
N SER A 32 8.85 5.37 6.27
CA SER A 32 8.16 4.09 6.46
C SER A 32 6.66 4.23 6.20
N VAL A 33 6.04 3.17 5.71
CA VAL A 33 4.59 3.07 5.49
C VAL A 33 4.06 1.91 6.31
N VAL A 34 2.98 2.12 7.07
CA VAL A 34 2.27 1.05 7.76
C VAL A 34 1.52 0.23 6.70
N VAL A 35 1.87 -1.05 6.57
CA VAL A 35 1.22 -1.96 5.62
C VAL A 35 0.19 -2.86 6.28
N ARG A 36 0.38 -3.16 7.57
CA ARG A 36 -0.59 -3.91 8.39
C ARG A 36 -0.50 -3.48 9.84
N SER A 37 -1.65 -3.43 10.52
CA SER A 37 -1.75 -3.19 11.96
C SER A 37 -2.86 -4.03 12.56
N THR A 38 -2.61 -4.63 13.72
CA THR A 38 -3.61 -5.38 14.49
C THR A 38 -3.37 -5.15 15.98
N GLY A 39 -4.43 -5.25 16.78
CA GLY A 39 -4.41 -5.05 18.21
C GLY A 39 -4.90 -3.67 18.65
N PRO A 40 -4.82 -3.35 19.95
CA PRO A 40 -5.37 -2.13 20.54
C PRO A 40 -4.84 -0.81 19.93
N SER A 41 -3.58 -0.78 19.45
CA SER A 41 -2.99 0.42 18.85
C SER A 41 -3.23 0.53 17.34
N ALA A 42 -4.01 -0.38 16.73
CA ALA A 42 -4.25 -0.36 15.27
C ALA A 42 -4.93 0.94 14.79
N VAL A 43 -5.77 1.55 15.63
CA VAL A 43 -6.41 2.85 15.34
C VAL A 43 -5.38 3.98 15.23
N ALA A 44 -4.33 3.94 16.05
CA ALA A 44 -3.25 4.94 16.02
C ALA A 44 -2.31 4.75 14.81
N TYR A 45 -2.21 3.53 14.31
CA TYR A 45 -1.35 3.14 13.20
C TYR A 45 -2.13 2.41 12.09
N PRO A 46 -3.11 3.05 11.44
CA PRO A 46 -3.88 2.39 10.38
C PRO A 46 -3.00 2.07 9.17
N PRO A 47 -3.31 1.02 8.40
CA PRO A 47 -2.66 0.74 7.13
C PRO A 47 -2.69 1.96 6.20
N GLY A 48 -1.57 2.26 5.55
CA GLY A 48 -1.37 3.46 4.74
C GLY A 48 -0.81 4.66 5.50
N LYS A 49 -0.75 4.62 6.85
CA LYS A 49 -0.12 5.70 7.61
C LYS A 49 1.36 5.80 7.27
N LYS A 50 1.79 6.99 6.87
CA LYS A 50 3.19 7.31 6.63
C LYS A 50 3.83 7.78 7.94
N LEU A 51 5.01 7.24 8.24
CA LEU A 51 5.79 7.54 9.42
C LEU A 51 7.11 8.21 8.99
N LEU A 52 7.47 9.27 9.69
CA LEU A 52 8.71 10.01 9.42
C LEU A 52 9.93 9.21 9.86
N ALA A 53 11.11 9.63 9.39
CA ALA A 53 12.38 9.18 9.93
C ALA A 53 12.42 9.34 11.44
N ASN A 54 12.94 8.34 12.13
CA ASN A 54 13.07 8.35 13.60
C ASN A 54 11.73 8.47 14.36
N ALA A 55 10.60 8.19 13.68
CA ALA A 55 9.32 8.17 14.36
C ALA A 55 9.33 7.13 15.50
N LYS A 56 8.82 7.54 16.66
CA LYS A 56 8.64 6.65 17.81
C LYS A 56 7.27 5.99 17.71
N VAL A 57 7.26 4.68 17.77
CA VAL A 57 6.05 3.84 17.72
C VAL A 57 5.91 3.15 19.07
N THR A 58 4.81 3.42 19.77
CA THR A 58 4.48 2.77 21.05
C THR A 58 3.38 1.74 20.81
N LEU A 59 3.66 0.50 21.12
CA LEU A 59 2.74 -0.63 20.96
C LEU A 59 2.33 -1.19 22.34
N LYS A 60 1.06 -1.57 22.46
CA LYS A 60 0.49 -2.21 23.65
C LYS A 60 0.62 -3.74 23.55
N PRO A 61 0.39 -4.47 24.66
CA PRO A 61 0.34 -5.93 24.60
C PRO A 61 -0.65 -6.44 23.55
N GLY A 62 -0.23 -7.42 22.74
CA GLY A 62 -1.05 -7.99 21.67
C GLY A 62 -1.02 -7.23 20.34
N ASP A 63 -0.40 -6.06 20.29
CA ASP A 63 -0.23 -5.32 19.04
C ASP A 63 0.78 -6.01 18.11
N LYS A 64 0.45 -5.96 16.82
CA LYS A 64 1.39 -6.31 15.73
C LYS A 64 1.30 -5.25 14.66
N LEU A 65 2.44 -4.64 14.34
CA LEU A 65 2.57 -3.60 13.34
C LEU A 65 3.58 -4.04 12.30
N THR A 66 3.19 -4.05 11.04
CA THR A 66 4.10 -4.26 9.91
C THR A 66 4.31 -2.94 9.20
N VAL A 67 5.56 -2.51 9.11
CA VAL A 67 5.98 -1.31 8.39
C VAL A 67 6.90 -1.70 7.24
N LEU A 68 6.81 -0.96 6.15
CA LEU A 68 7.71 -1.05 5.01
C LEU A 68 8.50 0.24 4.91
N ASP A 69 9.80 0.14 4.77
CA ASP A 69 10.73 1.23 4.47
C ASP A 69 11.67 0.85 3.32
N LYS A 70 12.64 1.69 3.00
CA LYS A 70 13.61 1.40 1.93
C LYS A 70 14.52 0.19 2.23
N ALA A 71 14.69 -0.16 3.51
CA ALA A 71 15.45 -1.34 3.92
C ALA A 71 14.62 -2.64 3.87
N GLY A 72 13.31 -2.54 3.67
CA GLY A 72 12.37 -3.66 3.54
C GLY A 72 11.26 -3.66 4.57
N THR A 73 10.63 -4.80 4.74
CA THR A 73 9.49 -4.98 5.65
C THR A 73 9.97 -5.36 7.04
N ARG A 74 9.47 -4.62 8.05
CA ARG A 74 9.73 -4.91 9.47
C ARG A 74 8.43 -5.19 10.20
N MET A 75 8.45 -6.20 11.08
CA MET A 75 7.34 -6.53 11.97
C MET A 75 7.70 -6.15 13.40
N LEU A 76 6.89 -5.28 14.00
CA LEU A 76 7.00 -4.84 15.39
C LEU A 76 5.89 -5.52 16.20
N ALA A 77 6.23 -6.09 17.34
CA ALA A 77 5.28 -6.73 18.25
C ALA A 77 5.33 -6.05 19.62
N GLY A 78 4.17 -5.64 20.12
CA GLY A 78 4.04 -5.04 21.44
C GLY A 78 3.99 -6.08 22.57
N PRO A 79 4.23 -5.61 23.81
CA PRO A 79 4.40 -4.22 24.20
C PRO A 79 5.82 -3.69 23.93
N GLY A 80 5.95 -2.41 23.62
CA GLY A 80 7.26 -1.78 23.44
C GLY A 80 7.24 -0.42 22.77
N ASN A 81 8.40 0.25 22.86
CA ASN A 81 8.67 1.49 22.14
C ASN A 81 9.73 1.22 21.07
N PHE A 82 9.41 1.56 19.83
CA PHE A 82 10.25 1.31 18.67
C PHE A 82 10.60 2.63 17.99
N THR A 83 11.85 2.79 17.56
CA THR A 83 12.25 3.93 16.73
C THR A 83 12.47 3.45 15.30
N LEU A 84 11.86 4.14 14.34
CA LEU A 84 11.99 3.83 12.92
C LEU A 84 13.14 4.63 12.30
N ASP A 85 14.37 4.26 12.64
CA ASP A 85 15.60 4.95 12.22
C ASP A 85 16.17 4.49 10.88
N GLY A 86 15.44 3.60 10.17
CA GLY A 86 15.92 2.99 8.92
C GLY A 86 17.02 1.95 9.12
N SER A 87 17.53 1.77 10.34
CA SER A 87 18.44 0.67 10.65
C SER A 87 17.65 -0.64 10.66
N VAL A 88 18.24 -1.68 10.10
CA VAL A 88 17.74 -3.04 10.27
C VAL A 88 17.98 -3.40 11.74
N SER A 89 17.01 -3.16 12.60
CA SER A 89 17.04 -3.65 13.97
C SER A 89 17.08 -5.18 13.90
N ARG A 90 18.27 -5.74 14.06
CA ARG A 90 18.43 -7.16 14.35
C ARG A 90 17.88 -7.36 15.76
N ASP A 91 16.57 -7.49 15.88
CA ASP A 91 16.00 -8.03 17.10
C ASP A 91 16.38 -9.51 17.18
N VAL A 92 17.52 -9.76 17.87
CA VAL A 92 18.07 -11.09 18.11
C VAL A 92 17.03 -11.99 18.77
N GLY A 93 16.06 -11.39 19.50
CA GLY A 93 14.94 -12.09 20.08
C GLY A 93 13.88 -12.52 19.08
N ALA A 94 13.62 -11.73 18.03
CA ALA A 94 12.67 -12.09 16.98
C ALA A 94 13.20 -13.20 16.09
N ALA A 95 14.49 -13.18 15.75
CA ALA A 95 15.16 -14.26 15.02
C ALA A 95 15.11 -15.58 15.81
N ALA A 96 15.34 -15.54 17.12
CA ALA A 96 15.26 -16.73 17.98
C ALA A 96 13.82 -17.27 18.09
N ARG A 97 12.79 -16.40 18.14
CA ARG A 97 11.38 -16.82 18.16
C ARG A 97 10.93 -17.40 16.83
N VAL A 98 11.37 -16.85 15.70
CA VAL A 98 11.10 -17.41 14.37
C VAL A 98 11.80 -18.74 14.20
N ALA A 99 13.05 -18.87 14.65
CA ALA A 99 13.78 -20.14 14.65
C ALA A 99 13.10 -21.21 15.50
N ALA A 100 12.56 -20.85 16.67
CA ALA A 100 11.80 -21.77 17.54
C ALA A 100 10.48 -22.22 16.90
N VAL A 101 9.76 -21.33 16.20
CA VAL A 101 8.52 -21.67 15.47
C VAL A 101 8.81 -22.58 14.27
N VAL A 102 9.91 -22.34 13.56
CA VAL A 102 10.32 -23.17 12.42
C VAL A 102 10.80 -24.54 12.90
N ALA A 103 11.54 -24.61 14.02
CA ALA A 103 12.02 -25.86 14.60
C ALA A 103 10.87 -26.75 15.12
N ASN A 104 9.79 -26.15 15.66
CA ASN A 104 8.67 -26.90 16.19
C ASN A 104 7.65 -27.38 15.14
N ASN A 105 7.66 -26.84 13.92
CA ASN A 105 6.70 -27.21 12.88
C ASN A 105 7.21 -28.13 11.78
N GLY A 106 8.43 -28.68 11.88
CA GLY A 106 8.93 -29.81 11.07
C GLY A 106 8.82 -29.66 9.54
N VAL A 107 8.61 -28.47 8.99
CA VAL A 107 8.49 -28.25 7.55
C VAL A 107 9.86 -27.95 6.94
N ARG A 108 10.45 -28.96 6.31
CA ARG A 108 11.65 -28.78 5.48
C ARG A 108 11.30 -27.94 4.25
N ALA A 109 11.77 -26.68 4.24
CA ALA A 109 11.72 -25.84 3.05
C ALA A 109 12.64 -26.44 1.96
N ARG A 110 12.07 -26.95 0.88
CA ARG A 110 12.83 -27.30 -0.33
C ARG A 110 13.12 -26.03 -1.12
N THR A 111 14.38 -25.64 -1.17
CA THR A 111 14.89 -24.55 -2.00
C THR A 111 14.92 -25.01 -3.46
N GLY A 112 13.96 -24.57 -4.26
CA GLY A 112 13.96 -24.68 -5.71
C GLY A 112 14.01 -23.28 -6.32
N ALA A 113 15.18 -22.88 -6.85
CA ALA A 113 15.34 -21.63 -7.54
C ALA A 113 14.64 -21.67 -8.91
N VAL A 114 13.63 -20.83 -9.10
CA VAL A 114 13.07 -20.55 -10.42
C VAL A 114 13.41 -19.10 -10.76
N ARG A 115 14.30 -18.93 -11.75
CA ARG A 115 14.57 -17.64 -12.38
C ARG A 115 13.38 -17.27 -13.26
N GLY A 116 12.72 -16.17 -12.94
CA GLY A 116 11.67 -15.60 -13.77
C GLY A 116 11.27 -14.23 -13.26
N ALA A 117 11.36 -13.23 -14.09
CA ALA A 117 10.91 -11.84 -14.07
C ALA A 117 10.82 -11.10 -12.72
N PRO A 118 11.27 -9.83 -12.63
CA PRO A 118 11.15 -9.04 -11.41
C PRO A 118 9.68 -8.67 -11.19
N GLY A 119 9.12 -9.15 -10.10
CA GLY A 119 7.77 -8.81 -9.67
C GLY A 119 6.93 -10.06 -9.39
N LEU A 120 6.50 -10.16 -8.15
CA LEU A 120 5.45 -11.04 -7.65
C LEU A 120 5.89 -12.49 -7.34
N ARG A 121 6.58 -12.68 -6.23
CA ARG A 121 6.68 -13.99 -5.61
C ARG A 121 5.28 -14.44 -5.13
N ARG A 122 4.82 -15.58 -5.65
CA ARG A 122 3.68 -16.30 -5.10
C ARG A 122 3.92 -16.62 -3.63
N ILE A 123 3.02 -16.16 -2.77
CA ILE A 123 2.95 -16.69 -1.41
C ILE A 123 2.16 -17.99 -1.48
N ALA A 124 2.85 -19.09 -1.33
CA ALA A 124 2.24 -20.41 -1.44
C ALA A 124 1.27 -20.78 -0.29
N ASN A 125 1.11 -19.96 0.76
CA ASN A 125 0.43 -20.39 1.99
C ASN A 125 -0.35 -19.33 2.77
N ALA A 126 -1.03 -18.39 2.10
CA ALA A 126 -2.11 -17.66 2.76
C ALA A 126 -3.45 -18.14 2.18
N PRO A 127 -4.12 -19.13 2.78
CA PRO A 127 -5.31 -19.75 2.20
C PRO A 127 -6.49 -18.80 1.95
N ASN A 128 -6.41 -17.57 2.47
CA ASN A 128 -7.46 -16.58 2.41
C ASN A 128 -6.98 -15.18 1.93
N ALA A 129 -5.92 -15.11 1.14
CA ALA A 129 -5.44 -13.87 0.54
C ALA A 129 -5.23 -14.03 -0.98
N PRO A 130 -5.42 -12.97 -1.79
CA PRO A 130 -5.09 -12.99 -3.20
C PRO A 130 -3.59 -13.26 -3.44
N ASP A 131 -3.26 -13.98 -4.51
CA ASP A 131 -1.88 -14.24 -4.93
C ASP A 131 -1.21 -13.02 -5.58
N SER A 132 -1.99 -12.00 -5.92
CA SER A 132 -1.52 -10.75 -6.52
C SER A 132 -2.13 -9.54 -5.82
N VAL A 133 -1.30 -8.52 -5.60
CA VAL A 133 -1.72 -7.21 -5.06
C VAL A 133 -2.73 -6.51 -5.99
N TRP A 134 -2.71 -6.83 -7.28
CA TRP A 134 -3.57 -6.21 -8.29
C TRP A 134 -4.94 -6.86 -8.44
N TYR A 135 -5.21 -7.94 -7.70
CA TYR A 135 -6.54 -8.55 -7.69
C TYR A 135 -7.48 -7.82 -6.73
N ILE A 136 -8.74 -7.71 -7.12
CA ILE A 136 -9.81 -7.17 -6.28
C ILE A 136 -10.37 -8.28 -5.42
N ASP A 137 -10.16 -8.21 -4.12
CA ASP A 137 -10.77 -9.11 -3.14
C ASP A 137 -12.25 -8.72 -2.95
N VAL A 138 -13.14 -9.43 -3.63
CA VAL A 138 -14.58 -9.17 -3.58
C VAL A 138 -15.23 -9.53 -2.24
N SER A 139 -14.48 -10.11 -1.32
CA SER A 139 -14.96 -10.34 0.05
C SER A 139 -14.83 -9.10 0.94
N LYS A 140 -14.14 -8.06 0.45
CA LYS A 140 -13.86 -6.81 1.15
C LYS A 140 -14.24 -5.62 0.30
N GLY A 141 -14.99 -4.70 0.90
CA GLY A 141 -15.19 -3.39 0.30
C GLY A 141 -13.97 -2.48 0.42
N GLY A 142 -14.02 -1.33 -0.23
CA GLY A 142 -12.97 -0.32 -0.11
C GLY A 142 -12.43 0.17 -1.45
N THR A 143 -11.28 0.85 -1.37
CA THR A 143 -10.60 1.40 -2.55
C THR A 143 -9.53 0.44 -3.06
N TYR A 144 -9.54 0.23 -4.38
CA TYR A 144 -8.60 -0.62 -5.10
C TYR A 144 -7.89 0.16 -6.20
N CYS A 145 -6.57 0.06 -6.22
CA CYS A 145 -5.72 0.60 -7.25
C CYS A 145 -5.61 -0.38 -8.42
N VAL A 146 -5.86 0.10 -9.63
CA VAL A 146 -5.90 -0.70 -10.85
C VAL A 146 -4.70 -0.36 -11.71
N ALA A 147 -3.77 -1.31 -11.82
CA ALA A 147 -2.57 -1.17 -12.65
C ALA A 147 -2.88 -1.38 -14.16
N ASN A 148 -3.80 -2.29 -14.46
CA ASN A 148 -4.22 -2.58 -15.82
C ASN A 148 -5.75 -2.73 -15.89
N PRO A 149 -6.47 -1.73 -16.43
CA PRO A 149 -7.92 -1.76 -16.52
C PRO A 149 -8.47 -2.80 -17.52
N THR A 150 -7.67 -3.23 -18.49
CA THR A 150 -8.11 -4.18 -19.51
C THR A 150 -8.02 -5.65 -19.06
N SER A 151 -7.22 -5.93 -18.03
CA SER A 151 -7.00 -7.27 -17.49
C SER A 151 -7.27 -7.33 -15.97
N LEU A 152 -8.23 -6.54 -15.49
CA LEU A 152 -8.60 -6.52 -14.08
C LEU A 152 -9.21 -7.85 -13.64
N VAL A 153 -8.78 -8.36 -12.49
CA VAL A 153 -9.19 -9.67 -11.97
C VAL A 153 -9.88 -9.52 -10.64
N LEU A 154 -11.05 -10.12 -10.51
CA LEU A 154 -11.76 -10.35 -9.26
C LEU A 154 -11.25 -11.63 -8.61
N TRP A 155 -11.04 -11.59 -7.31
CA TRP A 155 -10.64 -12.75 -6.51
C TRP A 155 -11.61 -12.97 -5.36
N ARG A 156 -11.98 -14.25 -5.13
CA ARG A 156 -12.79 -14.66 -3.97
C ARG A 156 -12.05 -15.68 -3.09
N PRO A 157 -12.20 -15.63 -1.76
CA PRO A 157 -11.54 -16.58 -0.84
C PRO A 157 -12.17 -17.99 -0.93
N ASN A 158 -13.50 -18.10 -1.05
CA ASN A 158 -14.17 -19.38 -1.16
C ASN A 158 -14.16 -19.88 -2.60
N ARG A 159 -13.57 -21.05 -2.81
CA ARG A 159 -13.50 -21.76 -4.10
C ARG A 159 -14.09 -23.16 -4.05
N SER A 160 -14.66 -23.56 -2.91
CA SER A 160 -15.20 -24.91 -2.74
C SER A 160 -16.47 -25.16 -3.55
N GLU A 161 -17.20 -24.09 -3.89
CA GLU A 161 -18.50 -24.15 -4.54
C GLU A 161 -18.60 -23.21 -5.74
N GLU A 162 -19.54 -23.47 -6.61
CA GLU A 162 -19.97 -22.50 -7.62
C GLU A 162 -20.68 -21.34 -6.93
N ALA A 163 -20.58 -20.15 -7.51
CA ALA A 163 -21.29 -18.98 -7.03
C ALA A 163 -21.70 -18.10 -8.19
N ASN A 164 -22.92 -17.58 -8.09
CA ASN A 164 -23.42 -16.53 -8.96
C ASN A 164 -23.61 -15.25 -8.15
N ALA A 165 -22.72 -14.30 -8.36
CA ALA A 165 -22.76 -12.98 -7.74
C ALA A 165 -23.17 -11.93 -8.77
N LYS A 166 -23.52 -10.73 -8.30
CA LYS A 166 -23.87 -9.59 -9.16
C LYS A 166 -22.88 -8.47 -8.94
N LEU A 167 -22.41 -7.90 -10.04
CA LEU A 167 -21.57 -6.71 -10.04
C LEU A 167 -22.28 -5.59 -10.81
N ALA A 168 -22.41 -4.42 -10.21
CA ALA A 168 -23.05 -3.27 -10.83
C ALA A 168 -22.28 -1.99 -10.57
N ALA A 169 -22.22 -1.06 -11.51
CA ALA A 169 -21.92 0.33 -11.18
C ALA A 169 -23.02 0.85 -10.24
N VAL A 170 -22.68 1.75 -9.32
CA VAL A 170 -23.69 2.33 -8.40
C VAL A 170 -24.79 3.01 -9.22
N GLY A 171 -26.04 2.56 -9.02
CA GLY A 171 -27.20 3.01 -9.80
C GLY A 171 -27.34 2.38 -11.19
N GLY A 172 -26.44 1.46 -11.57
CA GLY A 172 -26.43 0.78 -12.85
C GLY A 172 -27.11 -0.60 -12.83
N LYS A 173 -27.24 -1.19 -14.01
CA LYS A 173 -27.77 -2.55 -14.15
C LYS A 173 -26.73 -3.59 -13.68
N PRO A 174 -27.12 -4.62 -12.94
CA PRO A 174 -26.20 -5.67 -12.50
C PRO A 174 -25.79 -6.59 -13.65
N VAL A 175 -24.55 -7.02 -13.60
CA VAL A 175 -23.94 -8.05 -14.45
C VAL A 175 -23.69 -9.28 -13.60
N ASP A 176 -24.05 -10.45 -14.12
CA ASP A 176 -23.82 -11.73 -13.43
C ASP A 176 -22.36 -12.14 -13.50
N ILE A 177 -21.81 -12.49 -12.33
CA ILE A 177 -20.44 -12.98 -12.16
C ILE A 177 -20.50 -14.42 -11.71
N LEU A 178 -20.31 -15.33 -12.65
CA LEU A 178 -20.38 -16.75 -12.41
C LEU A 178 -18.98 -17.33 -12.14
N TRP A 179 -18.76 -17.87 -10.96
CA TRP A 179 -17.57 -18.65 -10.60
C TRP A 179 -17.84 -20.14 -10.65
N LYS A 180 -16.94 -20.88 -11.28
CA LYS A 180 -16.92 -22.34 -11.23
C LYS A 180 -16.24 -22.82 -9.94
N LYS A 181 -16.63 -24.00 -9.47
CA LYS A 181 -15.97 -24.70 -8.37
C LYS A 181 -14.47 -24.83 -8.65
N GLY A 182 -13.64 -24.61 -7.61
CA GLY A 182 -12.17 -24.67 -7.70
C GLY A 182 -11.50 -23.39 -8.20
N ASN A 183 -12.23 -22.49 -8.86
CA ASN A 183 -11.64 -21.27 -9.43
C ASN A 183 -11.92 -20.05 -8.53
N PRO A 184 -10.89 -19.43 -7.93
CA PRO A 184 -11.03 -18.21 -7.16
C PRO A 184 -11.00 -16.93 -8.02
N LEU A 185 -10.66 -17.02 -9.31
CA LEU A 185 -10.41 -15.88 -10.18
C LEU A 185 -11.52 -15.71 -11.23
N LYS A 186 -11.84 -14.45 -11.51
CA LYS A 186 -12.74 -14.06 -12.59
C LYS A 186 -12.26 -12.75 -13.22
N LEU A 187 -12.23 -12.67 -14.52
CA LEU A 187 -11.99 -11.40 -15.20
C LEU A 187 -13.13 -10.42 -14.94
N TRP A 188 -12.78 -9.17 -14.76
CA TRP A 188 -13.74 -8.07 -14.71
C TRP A 188 -14.50 -7.98 -16.06
N PRO A 189 -15.84 -7.84 -16.07
CA PRO A 189 -16.61 -7.75 -17.29
C PRO A 189 -16.54 -6.35 -17.91
N SER A 190 -15.35 -5.93 -18.36
CA SER A 190 -15.07 -4.56 -18.81
C SER A 190 -15.91 -4.07 -19.98
N ALA A 191 -16.40 -4.99 -20.82
CA ALA A 191 -17.30 -4.65 -21.92
C ALA A 191 -18.68 -4.16 -21.43
N ALA A 192 -19.20 -4.74 -20.33
CA ALA A 192 -20.48 -4.36 -19.74
C ALA A 192 -20.32 -3.30 -18.62
N LEU A 193 -19.21 -3.32 -17.93
CA LEU A 193 -18.90 -2.43 -16.81
C LEU A 193 -17.51 -1.81 -17.03
N PRO A 194 -17.42 -0.66 -17.72
CA PRO A 194 -16.15 0.02 -17.93
C PRO A 194 -15.44 0.35 -16.62
N VAL A 195 -14.13 0.13 -16.58
CA VAL A 195 -13.26 0.49 -15.47
C VAL A 195 -12.87 1.96 -15.60
N VAL A 196 -13.36 2.81 -14.70
CA VAL A 196 -13.15 4.26 -14.74
C VAL A 196 -12.53 4.79 -13.44
N GLU A 197 -11.77 5.88 -13.52
CA GLU A 197 -11.18 6.53 -12.34
C GLU A 197 -12.27 6.99 -11.37
N GLY A 198 -12.13 6.63 -10.08
CA GLY A 198 -13.10 6.93 -9.05
C GLY A 198 -14.42 6.17 -9.16
N GLY A 199 -14.54 5.25 -10.13
CA GLY A 199 -15.74 4.44 -10.33
C GLY A 199 -16.10 3.64 -9.08
N LYS A 200 -17.39 3.65 -8.73
CA LYS A 200 -17.93 2.90 -7.59
C LYS A 200 -18.82 1.78 -8.10
N TYR A 201 -18.57 0.60 -7.59
CA TYR A 201 -19.28 -0.62 -7.98
C TYR A 201 -19.76 -1.37 -6.75
N THR A 202 -20.95 -1.95 -6.82
CA THR A 202 -21.48 -2.82 -5.78
C THR A 202 -21.30 -4.26 -6.20
N PHE A 203 -20.66 -5.05 -5.37
CA PHE A 203 -20.57 -6.50 -5.52
C PHE A 203 -21.50 -7.15 -4.51
N ALA A 204 -22.47 -7.94 -4.99
CA ALA A 204 -23.46 -8.63 -4.20
C ALA A 204 -23.28 -10.16 -4.35
N ASP A 205 -22.94 -10.80 -3.24
CA ASP A 205 -22.85 -12.24 -3.09
C ASP A 205 -24.14 -12.73 -2.40
N PRO A 206 -24.77 -13.85 -2.85
CA PRO A 206 -26.02 -14.34 -2.25
C PRO A 206 -25.93 -14.69 -0.76
N ILE A 207 -24.73 -15.01 -0.28
CA ILE A 207 -24.49 -15.49 1.09
C ILE A 207 -23.76 -14.49 1.99
N ARG A 208 -23.39 -13.32 1.47
CA ARG A 208 -22.66 -12.29 2.22
C ARG A 208 -23.27 -10.91 2.00
N PRO A 209 -23.08 -10.00 2.94
CA PRO A 209 -23.43 -8.60 2.72
C PRO A 209 -22.74 -8.06 1.47
N SER A 210 -23.45 -7.22 0.72
CA SER A 210 -22.89 -6.55 -0.44
C SER A 210 -21.77 -5.60 -0.02
N VAL A 211 -20.76 -5.47 -0.87
CA VAL A 211 -19.63 -4.56 -0.64
C VAL A 211 -19.52 -3.53 -1.76
N THR A 212 -19.01 -2.36 -1.42
CA THR A 212 -18.71 -1.30 -2.40
C THR A 212 -17.23 -1.32 -2.73
N LEU A 213 -16.92 -1.36 -4.01
CA LEU A 213 -15.57 -1.30 -4.57
C LEU A 213 -15.39 0.06 -5.24
N THR A 214 -14.38 0.82 -4.83
CA THR A 214 -14.00 2.08 -5.49
C THR A 214 -12.69 1.85 -6.24
N LEU A 215 -12.64 2.17 -7.53
CA LEU A 215 -11.46 1.94 -8.35
C LEU A 215 -10.65 3.23 -8.54
N ARG A 216 -9.32 3.11 -8.43
CA ARG A 216 -8.35 4.16 -8.70
C ARG A 216 -7.38 3.69 -9.77
N LEU A 217 -7.42 4.32 -10.95
CA LEU A 217 -6.52 3.97 -12.03
C LEU A 217 -5.11 4.49 -11.77
N LEU A 218 -4.12 3.67 -12.08
CA LEU A 218 -2.72 4.03 -11.98
C LEU A 218 -2.19 4.40 -13.36
N ALA A 219 -1.58 5.58 -13.46
CA ALA A 219 -0.88 5.98 -14.70
C ALA A 219 0.38 5.14 -14.92
N ALA A 220 1.07 4.78 -13.84
CA ALA A 220 2.24 3.92 -13.85
C ALA A 220 2.39 3.23 -12.49
N VAL A 221 3.07 2.09 -12.48
CA VAL A 221 3.46 1.38 -11.25
C VAL A 221 4.95 1.58 -11.03
N PRO A 222 5.38 2.10 -9.87
CA PRO A 222 6.80 2.22 -9.55
C PRO A 222 7.52 0.86 -9.57
N ALA A 223 8.83 0.88 -9.82
CA ALA A 223 9.64 -0.33 -9.86
C ALA A 223 10.07 -0.82 -8.46
N ASP A 224 10.16 0.09 -7.48
CA ASP A 224 10.56 -0.27 -6.12
C ASP A 224 9.36 -0.43 -5.18
N ASP A 225 9.48 -1.39 -4.27
CA ASP A 225 8.42 -1.82 -3.37
C ASP A 225 7.96 -0.71 -2.41
N PHE A 226 8.89 0.12 -1.93
CA PHE A 226 8.55 1.21 -1.02
C PHE A 226 7.73 2.29 -1.73
N ALA A 227 8.08 2.63 -2.98
CA ALA A 227 7.31 3.58 -3.79
C ALA A 227 5.93 3.02 -4.14
N VAL A 228 5.81 1.71 -4.42
CA VAL A 228 4.51 1.04 -4.62
C VAL A 228 3.65 1.14 -3.36
N ALA A 229 4.19 0.82 -2.19
CA ALA A 229 3.45 0.93 -0.94
C ALA A 229 3.04 2.38 -0.64
N GLY A 230 3.92 3.34 -0.89
CA GLY A 230 3.65 4.77 -0.77
C GLY A 230 2.49 5.21 -1.67
N MET A 231 2.51 4.79 -2.94
CA MET A 231 1.46 5.07 -3.91
C MET A 231 0.11 4.45 -3.52
N LEU A 232 0.10 3.19 -3.06
CA LEU A 232 -1.11 2.52 -2.57
C LEU A 232 -1.69 3.26 -1.36
N ALA A 233 -0.83 3.71 -0.45
CA ALA A 233 -1.21 4.50 0.72
C ALA A 233 -1.84 5.84 0.32
N ASP A 234 -1.20 6.59 -0.58
CA ASP A 234 -1.67 7.91 -1.05
C ASP A 234 -3.02 7.84 -1.76
N LYS A 235 -3.28 6.76 -2.47
CA LYS A 235 -4.56 6.54 -3.16
C LYS A 235 -5.61 5.86 -2.27
N GLY A 236 -5.29 5.54 -1.02
CA GLY A 236 -6.20 4.89 -0.07
C GLY A 236 -6.47 3.42 -0.38
N CYS A 237 -5.63 2.75 -1.16
CA CYS A 237 -5.77 1.34 -1.55
C CYS A 237 -5.28 0.39 -0.44
N THR A 238 -5.82 0.56 0.78
CA THR A 238 -5.30 -0.07 2.00
C THR A 238 -5.47 -1.59 2.05
N ALA A 239 -6.51 -2.14 1.41
CA ALA A 239 -6.68 -3.59 1.30
C ALA A 239 -5.52 -4.25 0.55
N GLN A 240 -5.01 -3.57 -0.48
CA GLN A 240 -3.88 -4.04 -1.27
C GLN A 240 -2.55 -3.94 -0.53
N LEU A 241 -2.39 -2.96 0.38
CA LEU A 241 -1.22 -2.90 1.25
C LEU A 241 -1.07 -4.16 2.12
N GLY A 242 -2.18 -4.68 2.63
CA GLY A 242 -2.16 -5.93 3.40
C GLY A 242 -1.72 -7.14 2.58
N VAL A 243 -2.11 -7.21 1.30
CA VAL A 243 -1.63 -8.24 0.36
C VAL A 243 -0.16 -8.01 0.03
N PHE A 244 0.22 -6.76 -0.25
CA PHE A 244 1.59 -6.37 -0.55
C PHE A 244 2.56 -6.73 0.57
N ALA A 245 2.19 -6.53 1.84
CA ALA A 245 2.99 -6.92 3.00
C ALA A 245 3.31 -8.42 3.06
N ASN A 246 2.44 -9.24 2.48
CA ASN A 246 2.67 -10.69 2.42
C ASN A 246 3.58 -11.09 1.23
N THR A 247 3.73 -10.22 0.22
CA THR A 247 4.54 -10.47 -0.98
C THR A 247 5.92 -9.82 -0.91
N ALA A 248 6.07 -8.74 -0.15
CA ALA A 248 7.34 -8.07 0.05
C ALA A 248 8.31 -9.01 0.79
N THR A 249 9.46 -9.28 0.19
CA THR A 249 10.49 -10.15 0.76
C THR A 249 11.06 -9.51 2.02
N PRO A 250 11.20 -10.25 3.15
CA PRO A 250 12.03 -9.77 4.25
C PRO A 250 13.45 -9.48 3.72
N PRO A 251 14.14 -8.45 4.25
CA PRO A 251 15.51 -8.19 3.85
C PRO A 251 16.31 -9.46 4.08
N THR A 252 16.91 -10.00 3.03
CA THR A 252 17.90 -11.08 3.11
C THR A 252 19.07 -10.52 3.87
N GLY A 253 19.20 -10.92 5.14
CA GLY A 253 20.36 -10.60 5.95
C GLY A 253 21.60 -11.17 5.26
N SER A 254 22.48 -10.30 4.82
CA SER A 254 23.87 -10.59 4.49
C SER A 254 24.73 -10.57 5.74
#